data_79a0e942a4fc8bf544c912d1f0bd5371
#
_entry.id   79a0e942a4fc8bf544c912d1f0bd5371
#
_cell.length_a   1.000
_cell.length_b   1.000
_cell.length_c   1.000
_cell.angle_alpha   90.00
_cell.angle_beta   90.00
_cell.angle_gamma   90.00
#
_symmetry.space_group_name_H-M   'P 1'
#
loop_
_entity.id
_entity.type
_entity.pdbx_description
1 polymer ?
#
loop_
_entity_poly.entity_id
_entity_poly.type
_entity_poly.pdbx_seq_one_letter_code
_entity_poly.pdbx_strand_id
1 'polypeptide(L)' 'MANRSTPADPRPTVVALPTRFLTPEDIAAMFGVPLETVYQWRRKRTGPPAFRVGRHLRYHPDAVAQWITDQTQQAA' A
#
# COMPACT_ATOMS: atom_id res chain seq x y z
N MET A 1 -19.77 24.31 -11.92
CA MET A 1 -19.28 24.14 -11.62
C MET A 1 -18.95 23.49 -11.19
N ALA A 2 -19.00 23.54 -11.17
CA ALA A 2 -18.36 23.09 -10.69
C ALA A 2 -18.11 22.38 -10.13
N ASN A 3 -18.06 22.56 -10.14
CA ASN A 3 -17.51 22.10 -9.59
C ASN A 3 -17.35 21.35 -9.25
N ARG A 4 -17.43 21.59 -9.33
CA ARG A 4 -17.17 21.26 -8.89
C ARG A 4 -16.72 20.72 -8.38
N SER A 5 -16.72 20.95 -8.37
CA SER A 5 -16.09 20.71 -7.73
C SER A 5 -15.81 20.33 -7.04
N THR A 6 -15.91 20.69 -6.91
CA THR A 6 -15.54 20.63 -6.16
C THR A 6 -15.27 20.28 -5.52
N PRO A 7 -15.11 20.51 -5.50
CA PRO A 7 -14.70 20.31 -4.69
C PRO A 7 -14.63 20.21 -3.81
N ALA A 8 -14.62 20.49 -3.90
CA ALA A 8 -14.35 20.58 -2.99
C ALA A 8 -14.82 20.32 -2.08
N ASP A 9 -15.08 19.92 -1.80
CA ASP A 9 -15.47 19.67 -0.85
C ASP A 9 -14.91 19.31 -0.04
N PRO A 10 -14.92 19.44 0.32
CA PRO A 10 -14.20 19.28 1.15
C PRO A 10 -14.21 18.56 2.15
N ARG A 11 -14.41 18.00 2.56
CA ARG A 11 -14.34 17.40 3.45
C ARG A 11 -13.37 16.98 3.69
N PRO A 12 -13.07 17.19 4.02
CA PRO A 12 -12.12 16.97 4.13
C PRO A 12 -11.33 16.23 4.49
N THR A 13 -11.28 16.22 4.95
CA THR A 13 -10.60 15.64 5.49
C THR A 13 -10.21 14.69 5.12
N VAL A 14 -10.48 14.94 4.58
CA VAL A 14 -10.36 14.06 4.34
C VAL A 14 -9.42 13.52 3.98
N VAL A 15 -9.26 13.17 4.34
CA VAL A 15 -8.29 12.32 4.18
C VAL A 15 -8.45 11.54 2.98
N ALA A 16 -7.49 11.38 2.22
CA ALA A 16 -7.55 10.62 1.02
C ALA A 16 -7.37 9.17 1.35
N LEU A 17 -8.47 8.50 1.64
CA LEU A 17 -8.42 7.08 1.87
C LEU A 17 -8.35 6.36 0.54
N PRO A 18 -7.59 5.28 0.45
CA PRO A 18 -7.58 4.50 -0.77
C PRO A 18 -8.92 3.80 -0.96
N THR A 19 -9.28 3.51 -2.21
CA THR A 19 -10.51 2.80 -2.47
C THR A 19 -10.44 1.38 -1.95
N ARG A 20 -9.23 0.83 -1.84
CA ARG A 20 -9.05 -0.46 -1.19
C ARG A 20 -7.59 -0.59 -0.80
N PHE A 21 -7.37 -1.41 0.23
CA PHE A 21 -6.01 -1.75 0.63
C PHE A 21 -5.58 -2.99 -0.14
N LEU A 22 -4.28 -3.16 -0.26
CA LEU A 22 -3.72 -4.28 -0.99
C LEU A 22 -3.61 -5.51 -0.10
N THR A 23 -3.79 -6.66 -0.70
CA THR A 23 -3.65 -7.94 0.00
C THR A 23 -2.26 -8.50 -0.24
N PRO A 24 -1.83 -9.51 0.55
CA PRO A 24 -0.56 -10.18 0.25
C PRO A 24 -0.54 -10.76 -1.16
N GLU A 25 -1.67 -11.26 -1.64
CA GLU A 25 -1.76 -11.77 -3.00
C GLU A 25 -1.51 -10.66 -4.02
N ASP A 26 -2.05 -9.47 -3.75
CA ASP A 26 -1.79 -8.33 -4.62
C ASP A 26 -0.31 -8.00 -4.67
N ILE A 27 0.35 -8.03 -3.53
CA ILE A 27 1.78 -7.74 -3.45
C ILE A 27 2.58 -8.77 -4.22
N ALA A 28 2.23 -10.05 -4.06
CA ALA A 28 2.91 -11.12 -4.79
C ALA A 28 2.79 -10.91 -6.29
N ALA A 29 1.60 -10.55 -6.76
CA ALA A 29 1.37 -10.32 -8.18
C ALA A 29 2.13 -9.10 -8.68
N MET A 30 2.14 -8.02 -7.89
CA MET A 30 2.81 -6.78 -8.28
C MET A 30 4.30 -6.99 -8.48
N PHE A 31 4.93 -7.77 -7.61
CA PHE A 31 6.37 -7.96 -7.66
C PHE A 31 6.77 -9.23 -8.39
N GLY A 32 5.79 -10.04 -8.79
CA GLY A 32 6.09 -11.27 -9.51
C GLY A 32 6.82 -12.28 -8.65
N VAL A 33 6.46 -12.38 -7.38
CA VAL A 33 7.09 -13.32 -6.46
C VAL A 33 6.04 -14.25 -5.89
N PRO A 34 6.46 -15.42 -5.38
CA PRO A 34 5.51 -16.32 -4.73
C PRO A 34 4.90 -15.68 -3.49
N LEU A 35 3.67 -16.07 -3.17
CA LEU A 35 3.00 -15.57 -1.97
C LEU A 35 3.81 -15.90 -0.72
N GLU A 36 4.44 -17.04 -0.70
CA GLU A 36 5.29 -17.44 0.41
C GLU A 36 6.37 -16.39 0.68
N THR A 37 6.95 -15.82 -0.37
CA THR A 37 7.98 -14.81 -0.24
C THR A 37 7.42 -13.57 0.46
N VAL A 38 6.19 -13.18 0.12
CA VAL A 38 5.55 -12.03 0.76
C VAL A 38 5.38 -12.28 2.25
N TYR A 39 4.96 -13.47 2.63
CA TYR A 39 4.81 -13.80 4.04
C TYR A 39 6.16 -13.84 4.76
N GLN A 40 7.20 -14.29 4.08
CA GLN A 40 8.55 -14.26 4.66
C GLN A 40 9.00 -12.81 4.90
N TRP A 41 8.73 -11.94 3.96
CA TRP A 41 9.05 -10.52 4.13
C TRP A 41 8.38 -9.98 5.38
N ARG A 42 7.13 -10.35 5.59
CA ARG A 42 6.39 -9.87 6.76
C ARG A 42 7.02 -10.36 8.05
N ARG A 43 7.39 -11.63 8.09
CA ARG A 43 8.01 -12.21 9.27
C ARG A 43 9.35 -11.57 9.56
N LYS A 44 10.13 -11.28 8.52
CA LYS A 44 11.46 -10.71 8.67
C LYS A 44 11.45 -9.19 8.68
N ARG A 45 10.31 -8.59 8.41
CA ARG A 45 10.16 -7.14 8.36
C ARG A 45 11.10 -6.50 7.33
N THR A 46 11.25 -7.16 6.19
CA THR A 46 12.13 -6.69 5.12
C THR A 46 11.38 -6.18 3.92
N GLY A 47 10.10 -6.44 3.83
CA GLY A 47 9.29 -6.00 2.70
C GLY A 47 8.52 -4.72 2.98
N PRO A 48 7.54 -4.41 2.15
CA PRO A 48 6.73 -3.22 2.37
C PRO A 48 6.00 -3.27 3.69
N PRO A 49 5.71 -2.11 4.29
CA PRO A 49 4.99 -2.09 5.56
C PRO A 49 3.59 -2.66 5.40
N ALA A 50 3.17 -3.44 6.38
CA ALA A 50 1.85 -4.04 6.41
C ALA A 50 1.24 -3.82 7.78
N PHE A 51 -0.09 -3.92 7.84
CA PHE A 51 -0.79 -3.83 9.11
C PHE A 51 -1.88 -4.87 9.14
N ARG A 52 -2.40 -5.12 10.34
CA ARG A 52 -3.43 -6.13 10.50
C ARG A 52 -4.79 -5.50 10.59
N VAL A 53 -5.74 -6.10 9.89
CA VAL A 53 -7.16 -5.79 10.04
C VAL A 53 -7.78 -7.09 10.55
N GLY A 54 -7.96 -7.18 11.87
CA GLY A 54 -8.29 -8.45 12.48
C GLY A 54 -7.15 -9.42 12.29
N ARG A 55 -7.42 -10.53 11.62
CA ARG A 55 -6.39 -11.52 11.33
C ARG A 55 -5.83 -11.41 9.91
N HIS A 56 -6.28 -10.41 9.17
CA HIS A 56 -5.88 -10.25 7.77
C HIS A 56 -4.80 -9.21 7.65
N LEU A 57 -3.80 -9.48 6.80
CA LEU A 57 -2.76 -8.51 6.50
C LEU A 57 -3.22 -7.64 5.35
N ARG A 58 -2.93 -6.36 5.46
CA ARG A 58 -3.24 -5.43 4.38
C ARG A 58 -2.08 -4.44 4.24
N TYR A 59 -1.96 -3.87 3.04
CA TYR A 59 -0.89 -2.93 2.72
C TYR A 59 -1.52 -1.65 2.21
N HIS A 60 -1.05 -0.53 2.72
CA HIS A 60 -1.50 0.77 2.24
C HIS A 60 -0.78 1.06 0.93
N PRO A 61 -1.51 1.41 -0.14
CA PRO A 61 -0.87 1.65 -1.44
C PRO A 61 0.25 2.68 -1.39
N ASP A 62 0.06 3.78 -0.66
CA ASP A 62 1.07 4.82 -0.56
C ASP A 62 2.33 4.33 0.15
N ALA A 63 2.16 3.51 1.18
CA ALA A 63 3.30 2.96 1.90
C ALA A 63 4.09 2.00 1.02
N VAL A 64 3.39 1.24 0.19
CA VAL A 64 4.06 0.33 -0.75
C VAL A 64 4.83 1.15 -1.79
N ALA A 65 4.23 2.21 -2.31
CA ALA A 65 4.90 3.07 -3.27
C ALA A 65 6.16 3.68 -2.69
N GLN A 66 6.09 4.13 -1.44
CA GLN A 66 7.25 4.71 -0.77
C GLN A 66 8.35 3.66 -0.58
N TRP A 67 7.95 2.46 -0.20
CA TRP A 67 8.92 1.37 -0.04
C TRP A 67 9.64 1.08 -1.35
N ILE A 68 8.90 1.06 -2.47
CA ILE A 68 9.50 0.83 -3.78
C ILE A 68 10.52 1.93 -4.09
N THR A 69 10.16 3.18 -3.83
CA THR A 69 11.08 4.29 -4.05
C THR A 69 12.35 4.12 -3.23
N ASP A 70 12.19 3.76 -1.96
CA ASP A 70 13.33 3.59 -1.07
C ASP A 70 14.24 2.47 -1.55
N GLN A 71 13.67 1.35 -2.00
CA GLN A 71 14.46 0.24 -2.50
C GLN A 71 15.21 0.62 -3.76
N THR A 72 14.55 1.35 -4.65
CA THR A 72 15.17 1.76 -5.91
C THR A 72 16.34 2.68 -5.64
N GLN A 73 16.22 3.60 -4.69
CA GLN A 73 17.30 4.51 -4.36
C GLN A 73 18.47 3.77 -3.71
N GLN A 74 18.18 2.80 -2.87
CA GLN A 74 19.25 2.03 -2.23
C GLN A 74 19.99 1.18 -3.21
N ALA A 75 19.32 0.71 -4.26
CA ALA A 75 19.94 -0.13 -5.27
C ALA A 75 20.85 0.65 -6.20
N ALA A 76 20.69 1.95 -6.27
CA ALA A 76 21.49 2.79 -7.16
C ALA A 76 22.94 3.03 -6.59
#